data_56822a10c1ecfb0ed095b54979b1723f
#
_entry.id   56822a10c1ecfb0ed095b54979b1723f
#
_cell.length_a   1.000
_cell.length_b   1.000
_cell.length_c   1.000
_cell.angle_alpha   90.00
_cell.angle_beta   90.00
_cell.angle_gamma   90.00
#
_symmetry.space_group_name_H-M   'P 1'
#
loop_
_entity.id
_entity.type
_entity.pdbx_description
1 polymer ?
#
loop_
_entity_poly.entity_id
_entity_poly.type
_entity_poly.pdbx_seq_one_letter_code
_entity_poly.pdbx_strand_id
1 'polypeptide(L)'
;MRSIFFAALIALTGVPAAPAIAQTAAVSFEQQQAFERWKANFRTKALSQGIRPDVFDNAFAGVTPNPKILNFDRTQPEFSRPIWKYLDSAVSASRVKNGREKRAKHESLLQRIEQAYGVDSNVVLGIWGLESAYGFGYGDFSIIRSLSTLAFDGRRQKFAEEQLVGALKIIQNGDVPASGMLGSWAGAMGHVQFIPTSFNALAVDFNGDGRRDIWSEDPTDALASAANYLKKSGWRTGQPAFLPVRVPRSVDAYELRRSNKLSAAEWNARGVTTQDGRPVPDFGPAAVIIPAGSRGPAFMTFHNFGVIKKYNNATSYALGVAHLGNRIAGGGPLNVSWPKDDRPLGRTEKKNLQATLTQMGFDTNGVDGILGPDSRAAMRNFQRSRGIPADGYASAKLLERVELAAQGRETLGRDSVRLIQQRLNERGYNAGVPDGIAGPQTRSAIAAFQNASGFAPDGQPSPALLQSLN
;
A
#
# COMPACT_ATOMS: atom_id res chain seq x y z
N MET A 1 8.46 13.16 8.90
CA MET A 1 9.12 12.31 7.87
C MET A 1 8.05 11.76 6.93
N ARG A 2 7.93 12.33 5.73
CA ARG A 2 6.97 11.85 4.72
C ARG A 2 7.52 10.54 4.14
N SER A 3 6.84 9.44 4.41
CA SER A 3 7.17 8.12 3.85
C SER A 3 7.03 8.15 2.33
N ILE A 4 8.13 7.94 1.63
CA ILE A 4 8.15 7.83 0.17
C ILE A 4 7.79 6.38 -0.17
N PHE A 5 6.69 6.21 -0.90
CA PHE A 5 6.24 4.90 -1.37
C PHE A 5 7.10 4.45 -2.55
N PHE A 6 7.76 3.32 -2.42
CA PHE A 6 8.31 2.56 -3.54
C PHE A 6 7.42 1.35 -3.79
N ALA A 7 6.91 1.24 -5.00
CA ALA A 7 6.22 0.05 -5.49
C ALA A 7 7.23 -0.80 -6.27
N ALA A 8 7.34 -2.07 -5.90
CA ALA A 8 8.10 -3.04 -6.67
C ALA A 8 7.45 -3.24 -8.05
N LEU A 9 8.27 -3.22 -9.07
CA LEU A 9 7.86 -3.42 -10.47
C LEU A 9 7.56 -4.91 -10.68
N ILE A 10 6.29 -5.29 -10.75
CA ILE A 10 5.93 -6.65 -11.20
C ILE A 10 6.05 -6.68 -12.73
N ALA A 11 7.06 -7.34 -13.24
CA ALA A 11 7.17 -7.62 -14.67
C ALA A 11 5.98 -8.48 -15.12
N LEU A 12 5.09 -7.92 -15.92
CA LEU A 12 4.01 -8.63 -16.59
C LEU A 12 4.50 -9.10 -17.97
N THR A 13 4.66 -10.40 -18.14
CA THR A 13 4.80 -11.02 -19.45
C THR A 13 3.44 -11.02 -20.17
N GLY A 14 3.36 -10.31 -21.25
CA GLY A 14 2.74 -10.57 -22.50
C GLY A 14 1.24 -10.66 -22.67
N VAL A 15 0.68 -9.70 -23.35
CA VAL A 15 -0.18 -9.88 -24.55
C VAL A 15 0.20 -8.75 -25.50
N PRO A 16 0.48 -9.00 -26.80
CA PRO A 16 0.88 -7.95 -27.73
C PRO A 16 -0.36 -7.13 -28.15
N ALA A 17 -0.50 -5.95 -27.62
CA ALA A 17 -1.30 -4.91 -28.24
C ALA A 17 -0.42 -4.21 -29.28
N ALA A 18 -0.95 -4.02 -30.49
CA ALA A 18 -0.27 -3.37 -31.60
C ALA A 18 0.40 -2.04 -31.18
N PRO A 19 1.59 -1.70 -31.69
CA PRO A 19 2.35 -0.57 -31.24
C PRO A 19 1.70 0.73 -31.71
N ALA A 20 1.11 1.47 -30.80
CA ALA A 20 1.09 2.92 -30.95
C ALA A 20 2.56 3.36 -30.79
N ILE A 21 3.20 3.75 -31.88
CA ILE A 21 4.54 4.31 -31.92
C ILE A 21 4.46 5.67 -31.19
N ALA A 22 4.58 5.65 -29.86
CA ALA A 22 4.92 6.84 -29.10
C ALA A 22 6.38 7.13 -29.45
N GLN A 23 6.62 8.07 -30.35
CA GLN A 23 7.92 8.66 -30.58
C GLN A 23 8.44 9.15 -29.23
N THR A 24 9.44 8.46 -28.67
CA THR A 24 10.23 8.98 -27.56
C THR A 24 10.92 10.23 -28.08
N ALA A 25 10.41 11.40 -27.72
CA ALA A 25 11.03 12.67 -28.10
C ALA A 25 12.51 12.63 -27.68
N ALA A 26 13.40 12.82 -28.63
CA ALA A 26 14.82 12.93 -28.34
C ALA A 26 15.03 14.12 -27.39
N VAL A 27 15.96 13.98 -26.44
CA VAL A 27 16.33 15.08 -25.54
C VAL A 27 16.83 16.25 -26.38
N SER A 28 16.24 17.44 -26.23
CA SER A 28 16.67 18.62 -27.01
C SER A 28 18.09 19.03 -26.62
N PHE A 29 18.77 19.74 -27.53
CA PHE A 29 20.10 20.27 -27.27
C PHE A 29 20.13 21.17 -26.01
N GLU A 30 19.12 22.01 -25.84
CA GLU A 30 18.95 22.84 -24.65
C GLU A 30 18.80 22.02 -23.36
N GLN A 31 17.98 20.99 -23.40
CA GLN A 31 17.83 20.05 -22.26
C GLN A 31 19.13 19.33 -21.93
N GLN A 32 19.91 18.97 -22.97
CA GLN A 32 21.21 18.34 -22.75
C GLN A 32 22.19 19.31 -22.08
N GLN A 33 22.24 20.57 -22.52
CA GLN A 33 23.08 21.60 -21.88
C GLN A 33 22.64 21.88 -20.44
N ALA A 34 21.33 21.89 -20.16
CA ALA A 34 20.82 22.09 -18.83
C ALA A 34 21.20 20.90 -17.92
N PHE A 35 21.15 19.67 -18.44
CA PHE A 35 21.59 18.48 -17.73
C PHE A 35 23.09 18.51 -17.39
N GLU A 36 23.95 18.95 -18.35
CA GLU A 36 25.40 19.07 -18.10
C GLU A 36 25.70 20.10 -16.99
N ARG A 37 24.97 21.23 -16.96
CA ARG A 37 25.09 22.22 -15.87
C ARG A 37 24.67 21.62 -14.52
N TRP A 38 23.54 20.90 -14.49
CA TRP A 38 23.10 20.20 -13.29
C TRP A 38 24.15 19.17 -12.83
N LYS A 39 24.68 18.36 -13.75
CA LYS A 39 25.71 17.35 -13.49
C LYS A 39 26.98 17.96 -12.87
N ALA A 40 27.45 19.09 -13.40
CA ALA A 40 28.60 19.81 -12.85
C ALA A 40 28.35 20.29 -11.40
N ASN A 41 27.16 20.86 -11.14
CA ASN A 41 26.77 21.26 -9.78
C ASN A 41 26.65 20.05 -8.84
N PHE A 42 26.06 18.95 -9.31
CA PHE A 42 25.93 17.73 -8.53
C PHE A 42 27.31 17.07 -8.27
N ARG A 43 28.25 17.16 -9.23
CA ARG A 43 29.63 16.71 -9.03
C ARG A 43 30.27 17.38 -7.81
N THR A 44 30.22 18.71 -7.74
CA THR A 44 30.76 19.48 -6.60
C THR A 44 30.14 19.00 -5.28
N LYS A 45 28.82 18.79 -5.26
CA LYS A 45 28.12 18.26 -4.09
C LYS A 45 28.54 16.84 -3.74
N ALA A 46 28.70 15.94 -4.72
CA ALA A 46 29.11 14.56 -4.48
C ALA A 46 30.52 14.48 -3.92
N LEU A 47 31.47 15.26 -4.47
CA LEU A 47 32.84 15.35 -3.98
C LEU A 47 32.90 15.85 -2.53
N SER A 48 32.09 16.88 -2.19
CA SER A 48 32.01 17.38 -0.81
C SER A 48 31.46 16.36 0.19
N GLN A 49 30.80 15.28 -0.30
CA GLN A 49 30.31 14.15 0.51
C GLN A 49 31.20 12.93 0.48
N GLY A 50 32.48 13.11 0.04
CA GLY A 50 33.52 12.09 0.08
C GLY A 50 33.53 11.13 -1.11
N ILE A 51 32.87 11.46 -2.21
CA ILE A 51 32.99 10.70 -3.46
C ILE A 51 34.29 11.10 -4.16
N ARG A 52 35.09 10.12 -4.57
CA ARG A 52 36.32 10.39 -5.33
C ARG A 52 35.98 10.88 -6.75
N PRO A 53 36.82 11.80 -7.32
CA PRO A 53 36.61 12.33 -8.67
C PRO A 53 36.52 11.23 -9.74
N ASP A 54 37.44 10.27 -9.72
CA ASP A 54 37.49 9.15 -10.66
C ASP A 54 36.22 8.29 -10.64
N VAL A 55 35.66 8.03 -9.46
CA VAL A 55 34.39 7.28 -9.28
C VAL A 55 33.23 8.04 -9.89
N PHE A 56 33.13 9.35 -9.63
CA PHE A 56 32.06 10.17 -10.20
C PHE A 56 32.17 10.21 -11.72
N ASP A 57 33.37 10.54 -12.23
CA ASP A 57 33.56 10.75 -13.66
C ASP A 57 33.33 9.46 -14.46
N ASN A 58 33.76 8.32 -13.95
CA ASN A 58 33.49 7.01 -14.54
C ASN A 58 31.99 6.63 -14.49
N ALA A 59 31.31 6.87 -13.37
CA ALA A 59 29.90 6.54 -13.22
C ALA A 59 28.97 7.41 -14.09
N PHE A 60 29.39 8.66 -14.36
CA PHE A 60 28.62 9.61 -15.18
C PHE A 60 29.09 9.68 -16.64
N ALA A 61 30.06 8.85 -17.06
CA ALA A 61 30.50 8.78 -18.44
C ALA A 61 29.32 8.41 -19.37
N GLY A 62 29.02 9.28 -20.36
CA GLY A 62 27.94 9.05 -21.31
C GLY A 62 26.51 9.09 -20.76
N VAL A 63 26.33 9.46 -19.48
CA VAL A 63 24.98 9.55 -18.88
C VAL A 63 24.21 10.74 -19.46
N THR A 64 23.02 10.47 -19.98
CA THR A 64 22.06 11.45 -20.50
C THR A 64 20.68 11.20 -19.90
N PRO A 65 19.80 12.19 -19.77
CA PRO A 65 18.44 12.00 -19.29
C PRO A 65 17.66 10.95 -20.10
N ASN A 66 16.76 10.24 -19.47
CA ASN A 66 15.92 9.24 -20.12
C ASN A 66 14.44 9.61 -20.01
N PRO A 67 13.78 10.04 -21.11
CA PRO A 67 12.39 10.45 -21.11
C PRO A 67 11.41 9.36 -20.65
N LYS A 68 11.73 8.07 -20.87
CA LYS A 68 10.91 6.94 -20.39
C LYS A 68 10.76 6.95 -18.88
N ILE A 69 11.81 7.31 -18.15
CA ILE A 69 11.82 7.39 -16.69
C ILE A 69 10.84 8.46 -16.21
N LEU A 70 10.83 9.63 -16.86
CA LEU A 70 9.90 10.71 -16.54
C LEU A 70 8.45 10.32 -16.81
N ASN A 71 8.19 9.57 -17.87
CA ASN A 71 6.86 9.06 -18.15
C ASN A 71 6.40 8.09 -17.06
N PHE A 72 7.22 7.13 -16.64
CA PHE A 72 6.91 6.22 -15.54
C PHE A 72 6.67 6.97 -14.23
N ASP A 73 7.48 7.99 -13.92
CA ASP A 73 7.34 8.79 -12.72
C ASP A 73 6.02 9.58 -12.67
N ARG A 74 5.52 10.03 -13.83
CA ARG A 74 4.27 10.80 -13.93
C ARG A 74 3.01 9.92 -13.95
N THR A 75 3.08 8.74 -14.54
CA THR A 75 1.90 7.86 -14.74
C THR A 75 1.63 6.91 -13.57
N GLN A 76 2.67 6.37 -12.95
CA GLN A 76 2.60 5.44 -11.79
C GLN A 76 1.39 4.50 -11.83
N PRO A 77 1.25 3.64 -12.85
CA PRO A 77 0.02 2.87 -13.11
C PRO A 77 -0.31 1.82 -12.03
N GLU A 78 0.63 1.50 -11.13
CA GLU A 78 0.51 0.43 -10.13
C GLU A 78 -0.46 0.75 -8.98
N PHE A 79 -0.82 2.02 -8.77
CA PHE A 79 -1.61 2.45 -7.60
C PHE A 79 -3.14 2.34 -7.76
N SER A 80 -3.63 1.82 -8.89
CA SER A 80 -5.07 1.76 -9.20
C SER A 80 -5.69 0.36 -9.07
N ARG A 81 -4.90 -0.68 -8.77
CA ARG A 81 -5.41 -2.06 -8.72
C ARG A 81 -6.11 -2.39 -7.41
N PRO A 82 -7.30 -3.06 -7.45
CA PRO A 82 -7.92 -3.62 -6.26
C PRO A 82 -6.98 -4.57 -5.52
N ILE A 83 -7.06 -4.60 -4.18
CA ILE A 83 -6.18 -5.43 -3.35
C ILE A 83 -6.25 -6.92 -3.71
N TRP A 84 -7.41 -7.44 -4.05
CA TRP A 84 -7.57 -8.84 -4.46
C TRP A 84 -6.87 -9.15 -5.79
N LYS A 85 -6.94 -8.23 -6.77
CA LYS A 85 -6.19 -8.36 -8.02
C LYS A 85 -4.68 -8.31 -7.80
N TYR A 86 -4.24 -7.49 -6.85
CA TYR A 86 -2.83 -7.47 -6.44
C TYR A 86 -2.43 -8.82 -5.81
N LEU A 87 -3.21 -9.34 -4.86
CA LEU A 87 -2.93 -10.61 -4.19
C LEU A 87 -2.99 -11.80 -5.15
N ASP A 88 -3.94 -11.83 -6.09
CA ASP A 88 -4.02 -12.86 -7.14
C ASP A 88 -2.72 -12.92 -7.98
N SER A 89 -2.15 -11.76 -8.30
CA SER A 89 -0.87 -11.67 -9.00
C SER A 89 0.33 -11.96 -8.10
N ALA A 90 0.35 -11.40 -6.89
CA ALA A 90 1.46 -11.53 -5.94
C ALA A 90 1.63 -12.97 -5.42
N VAL A 91 0.53 -13.72 -5.30
CA VAL A 91 0.51 -15.09 -4.77
C VAL A 91 -0.03 -16.07 -5.82
N SER A 92 0.32 -15.84 -7.09
CA SER A 92 -0.07 -16.72 -8.20
C SER A 92 0.51 -18.13 -8.05
N ALA A 93 -0.18 -19.12 -8.62
CA ALA A 93 0.26 -20.52 -8.57
C ALA A 93 1.71 -20.70 -9.07
N SER A 94 2.09 -19.98 -10.15
CA SER A 94 3.45 -20.00 -10.69
C SER A 94 4.46 -19.43 -9.71
N ARG A 95 4.14 -18.28 -9.06
CA ARG A 95 5.06 -17.68 -8.08
C ARG A 95 5.24 -18.56 -6.84
N VAL A 96 4.17 -19.21 -6.37
CA VAL A 96 4.25 -20.18 -5.26
C VAL A 96 5.10 -21.40 -5.65
N LYS A 97 4.90 -21.95 -6.86
CA LYS A 97 5.71 -23.06 -7.38
C LYS A 97 7.18 -22.69 -7.43
N ASN A 98 7.52 -21.59 -8.09
CA ASN A 98 8.90 -21.11 -8.21
C ASN A 98 9.53 -20.84 -6.81
N GLY A 99 8.75 -20.30 -5.87
CA GLY A 99 9.21 -20.09 -4.51
C GLY A 99 9.54 -21.37 -3.76
N ARG A 100 8.76 -22.44 -3.95
CA ARG A 100 9.05 -23.77 -3.39
C ARG A 100 10.30 -24.39 -4.00
N GLU A 101 10.49 -24.25 -5.31
CA GLU A 101 11.72 -24.70 -5.99
C GLU A 101 12.94 -23.96 -5.49
N LYS A 102 12.85 -22.62 -5.33
CA LYS A 102 13.94 -21.81 -4.75
C LYS A 102 14.21 -22.16 -3.30
N ARG A 103 13.16 -22.42 -2.48
CA ARG A 103 13.30 -22.89 -1.12
C ARG A 103 14.11 -24.18 -1.04
N ALA A 104 13.76 -25.18 -1.87
CA ALA A 104 14.47 -26.45 -1.91
C ALA A 104 15.92 -26.29 -2.39
N LYS A 105 16.12 -25.47 -3.47
CA LYS A 105 17.47 -25.20 -4.01
C LYS A 105 18.41 -24.55 -3.01
N HIS A 106 17.90 -23.64 -2.16
CA HIS A 106 18.70 -22.83 -1.25
C HIS A 106 18.46 -23.16 0.24
N GLU A 107 17.99 -24.36 0.56
CA GLU A 107 17.55 -24.75 1.90
C GLU A 107 18.62 -24.49 2.96
N SER A 108 19.85 -24.94 2.77
CA SER A 108 20.95 -24.75 3.72
C SER A 108 21.34 -23.29 3.91
N LEU A 109 21.31 -22.50 2.84
CA LEU A 109 21.53 -21.06 2.91
C LEU A 109 20.42 -20.38 3.74
N LEU A 110 19.16 -20.69 3.46
CA LEU A 110 18.02 -20.12 4.16
C LEU A 110 18.02 -20.46 5.65
N GLN A 111 18.42 -21.68 6.02
CA GLN A 111 18.59 -22.08 7.41
C GLN A 111 19.69 -21.27 8.11
N ARG A 112 20.85 -21.09 7.48
CA ARG A 112 21.93 -20.23 8.03
C ARG A 112 21.49 -18.78 8.22
N ILE A 113 20.76 -18.22 7.24
CA ILE A 113 20.21 -16.85 7.32
C ILE A 113 19.20 -16.75 8.46
N GLU A 114 18.30 -17.71 8.60
CA GLU A 114 17.30 -17.75 9.66
C GLU A 114 17.96 -17.83 11.05
N GLN A 115 19.00 -18.65 11.20
CA GLN A 115 19.80 -18.72 12.43
C GLN A 115 20.50 -17.41 12.76
N ALA A 116 21.11 -16.75 11.75
CA ALA A 116 21.88 -15.51 11.96
C ALA A 116 20.97 -14.31 12.31
N TYR A 117 19.81 -14.22 11.70
CA TYR A 117 18.94 -13.04 11.80
C TYR A 117 17.66 -13.26 12.60
N GLY A 118 17.25 -14.49 12.88
CA GLY A 118 16.00 -14.82 13.55
C GLY A 118 14.76 -14.47 12.74
N VAL A 119 14.90 -14.34 11.43
CA VAL A 119 13.82 -13.99 10.50
C VAL A 119 13.37 -15.24 9.76
N ASP A 120 12.08 -15.53 9.75
CA ASP A 120 11.49 -16.65 9.01
C ASP A 120 11.90 -16.59 7.53
N SER A 121 12.59 -17.61 7.08
CA SER A 121 13.11 -17.74 5.71
C SER A 121 12.01 -17.69 4.65
N ASN A 122 10.78 -18.13 4.98
CA ASN A 122 9.65 -18.05 4.06
C ASN A 122 9.21 -16.60 3.82
N VAL A 123 9.36 -15.71 4.80
CA VAL A 123 9.09 -14.27 4.63
C VAL A 123 10.16 -13.63 3.75
N VAL A 124 11.44 -14.02 3.91
CA VAL A 124 12.53 -13.60 3.01
C VAL A 124 12.26 -14.04 1.58
N LEU A 125 11.83 -15.29 1.38
CA LEU A 125 11.38 -15.79 0.07
C LEU A 125 10.17 -15.03 -0.47
N GLY A 126 9.25 -14.64 0.40
CA GLY A 126 8.10 -13.80 0.04
C GLY A 126 8.53 -12.45 -0.52
N ILE A 127 9.51 -11.78 0.12
CA ILE A 127 10.12 -10.55 -0.38
C ILE A 127 10.78 -10.81 -1.72
N TRP A 128 11.68 -11.79 -1.82
CA TRP A 128 12.40 -12.11 -3.05
C TRP A 128 11.44 -12.39 -4.23
N GLY A 129 10.37 -13.14 -3.96
CA GLY A 129 9.33 -13.43 -4.94
C GLY A 129 8.57 -12.21 -5.42
N LEU A 130 8.27 -11.23 -4.53
CA LEU A 130 7.54 -10.03 -4.91
C LEU A 130 8.46 -8.98 -5.56
N GLU A 131 9.69 -8.84 -5.09
CA GLU A 131 10.60 -7.79 -5.56
C GLU A 131 11.17 -8.07 -6.94
N SER A 132 11.57 -9.32 -7.22
CA SER A 132 12.26 -9.65 -8.46
C SER A 132 11.83 -10.97 -9.11
N ALA A 133 10.69 -11.55 -8.70
CA ALA A 133 10.28 -12.88 -9.15
C ALA A 133 11.42 -13.93 -8.98
N TYR A 134 12.09 -13.89 -7.81
CA TYR A 134 13.24 -14.76 -7.48
C TYR A 134 14.48 -14.53 -8.35
N GLY A 135 14.74 -13.27 -8.71
CA GLY A 135 15.89 -12.85 -9.50
C GLY A 135 15.67 -12.83 -11.02
N PHE A 136 14.47 -13.18 -11.50
CA PHE A 136 14.18 -13.13 -12.95
C PHE A 136 13.97 -11.72 -13.51
N GLY A 137 13.63 -10.73 -12.67
CA GLY A 137 13.31 -9.40 -13.15
C GLY A 137 13.45 -8.34 -12.08
N TYR A 138 14.67 -7.86 -11.86
CA TYR A 138 14.94 -6.72 -10.97
C TYR A 138 15.11 -5.39 -11.74
N GLY A 139 14.91 -5.40 -13.06
CA GLY A 139 15.02 -4.23 -13.93
C GLY A 139 16.39 -4.14 -14.61
N ASP A 140 16.39 -3.48 -15.76
CA ASP A 140 17.53 -3.30 -16.67
C ASP A 140 17.95 -1.82 -16.79
N PHE A 141 17.38 -0.95 -16.00
CA PHE A 141 17.75 0.46 -15.99
C PHE A 141 19.06 0.68 -15.23
N SER A 142 19.98 1.45 -15.82
CA SER A 142 21.13 1.99 -15.08
C SER A 142 20.61 2.88 -13.94
N ILE A 143 20.98 2.54 -12.71
CA ILE A 143 20.58 3.28 -11.49
C ILE A 143 21.12 4.70 -11.52
N ILE A 144 22.36 4.89 -11.98
CA ILE A 144 22.97 6.23 -12.12
C ILE A 144 22.13 7.06 -13.09
N ARG A 145 21.79 6.53 -14.26
CA ARG A 145 20.97 7.26 -15.26
C ARG A 145 19.55 7.52 -14.76
N SER A 146 18.97 6.55 -14.08
CA SER A 146 17.60 6.67 -13.54
C SER A 146 17.49 7.78 -12.51
N LEU A 147 18.36 7.74 -11.52
CA LEU A 147 18.36 8.72 -10.44
C LEU A 147 18.81 10.10 -10.92
N SER A 148 19.76 10.18 -11.87
CA SER A 148 20.15 11.46 -12.49
C SER A 148 18.98 12.11 -13.24
N THR A 149 18.21 11.31 -13.99
CA THR A 149 17.03 11.80 -14.69
C THR A 149 15.98 12.35 -13.73
N LEU A 150 15.68 11.62 -12.64
CA LEU A 150 14.72 12.04 -11.61
C LEU A 150 15.19 13.28 -10.84
N ALA A 151 16.50 13.39 -10.56
CA ALA A 151 17.08 14.54 -9.89
C ALA A 151 17.02 15.79 -10.77
N PHE A 152 17.36 15.65 -12.06
CA PHE A 152 17.33 16.73 -13.03
C PHE A 152 15.91 17.25 -13.30
N ASP A 153 14.88 16.39 -13.36
CA ASP A 153 13.46 16.79 -13.51
C ASP A 153 12.96 17.69 -12.35
N GLY A 154 13.61 17.65 -11.21
CA GLY A 154 13.37 18.54 -10.06
C GLY A 154 12.26 18.07 -9.12
N ARG A 155 11.27 17.31 -9.59
CA ARG A 155 10.12 16.87 -8.76
C ARG A 155 10.53 16.06 -7.52
N ARG A 156 11.60 15.26 -7.64
CA ARG A 156 12.18 14.42 -6.58
C ARG A 156 13.66 14.71 -6.36
N GLN A 157 14.14 15.93 -6.70
CA GLN A 157 15.55 16.27 -6.73
C GLN A 157 16.30 15.84 -5.45
N LYS A 158 15.85 16.32 -4.30
CA LYS A 158 16.51 16.04 -3.02
C LYS A 158 16.65 14.54 -2.77
N PHE A 159 15.58 13.78 -2.96
CA PHE A 159 15.59 12.32 -2.79
C PHE A 159 16.55 11.65 -3.80
N ALA A 160 16.43 11.98 -5.08
CA ALA A 160 17.21 11.34 -6.12
C ALA A 160 18.72 11.65 -5.99
N GLU A 161 19.10 12.87 -5.61
CA GLU A 161 20.49 13.23 -5.34
C GLU A 161 21.04 12.49 -4.11
N GLU A 162 20.24 12.32 -3.05
CA GLU A 162 20.62 11.51 -1.89
C GLU A 162 20.88 10.05 -2.28
N GLN A 163 20.00 9.48 -3.11
CA GLN A 163 20.21 8.13 -3.63
C GLN A 163 21.40 8.03 -4.58
N LEU A 164 21.67 9.05 -5.42
CA LEU A 164 22.86 9.09 -6.27
C LEU A 164 24.17 9.06 -5.47
N VAL A 165 24.26 9.86 -4.41
CA VAL A 165 25.43 9.81 -3.52
C VAL A 165 25.56 8.42 -2.90
N GLY A 166 24.45 7.82 -2.48
CA GLY A 166 24.43 6.44 -1.99
C GLY A 166 24.94 5.44 -3.04
N ALA A 167 24.50 5.58 -4.30
CA ALA A 167 24.95 4.74 -5.41
C ALA A 167 26.43 4.88 -5.71
N LEU A 168 26.95 6.11 -5.72
CA LEU A 168 28.37 6.37 -5.91
C LEU A 168 29.23 5.80 -4.77
N LYS A 169 28.75 5.81 -3.52
CA LYS A 169 29.44 5.13 -2.40
C LYS A 169 29.51 3.61 -2.59
N ILE A 170 28.46 2.98 -3.10
CA ILE A 170 28.44 1.54 -3.40
C ILE A 170 29.51 1.22 -4.46
N ILE A 171 29.58 1.99 -5.53
CA ILE A 171 30.61 1.86 -6.58
C ILE A 171 32.01 2.10 -5.99
N GLN A 172 32.19 3.13 -5.18
CA GLN A 172 33.44 3.49 -4.55
C GLN A 172 33.97 2.40 -3.60
N ASN A 173 33.08 1.71 -2.93
CA ASN A 173 33.42 0.60 -2.04
C ASN A 173 33.77 -0.69 -2.81
N GLY A 174 33.50 -0.74 -4.12
CA GLY A 174 33.78 -1.91 -4.96
C GLY A 174 32.72 -3.01 -4.90
N ASP A 175 31.55 -2.74 -4.30
CA ASP A 175 30.45 -3.71 -4.22
C ASP A 175 29.93 -4.12 -5.61
N VAL A 176 29.86 -3.14 -6.55
CA VAL A 176 29.46 -3.36 -7.95
C VAL A 176 30.05 -2.26 -8.83
N PRO A 177 30.46 -2.54 -10.09
CA PRO A 177 30.85 -1.49 -11.05
C PRO A 177 29.63 -0.73 -11.52
N ALA A 178 29.83 0.53 -11.99
CA ALA A 178 28.72 1.38 -12.48
C ALA A 178 27.88 0.71 -13.59
N SER A 179 28.52 -0.08 -14.47
CA SER A 179 27.87 -0.83 -15.54
C SER A 179 26.98 -1.98 -15.05
N GLY A 180 27.33 -2.57 -13.91
CA GLY A 180 26.57 -3.65 -13.27
C GLY A 180 25.48 -3.15 -12.31
N MET A 181 25.44 -1.84 -12.00
CA MET A 181 24.45 -1.28 -11.08
C MET A 181 23.10 -1.07 -11.81
N LEU A 182 22.39 -2.17 -11.99
CA LEU A 182 21.12 -2.23 -12.68
C LEU A 182 19.95 -2.38 -11.71
N GLY A 183 18.76 -1.96 -12.14
CA GLY A 183 17.56 -2.07 -11.33
C GLY A 183 16.35 -1.38 -11.96
N SER A 184 15.43 -0.90 -11.12
CA SER A 184 14.22 -0.23 -11.57
C SER A 184 14.48 1.20 -12.04
N TRP A 185 13.55 1.74 -12.80
CA TRP A 185 13.54 3.15 -13.22
C TRP A 185 13.54 4.14 -12.04
N ALA A 186 13.12 3.71 -10.86
CA ALA A 186 13.02 4.52 -9.65
C ALA A 186 14.21 4.37 -8.68
N GLY A 187 15.24 3.59 -9.05
CA GLY A 187 16.46 3.45 -8.26
C GLY A 187 16.50 2.27 -7.30
N ALA A 188 15.54 1.33 -7.36
CA ALA A 188 15.58 0.10 -6.61
C ALA A 188 16.47 -0.94 -7.33
N MET A 189 17.31 -1.67 -6.58
CA MET A 189 18.45 -2.44 -7.08
C MET A 189 18.38 -3.93 -6.74
N GLY A 190 18.76 -4.75 -7.71
CA GLY A 190 19.03 -6.17 -7.53
C GLY A 190 17.84 -7.01 -7.05
N HIS A 191 18.12 -8.19 -6.57
CA HIS A 191 17.15 -9.22 -6.18
C HIS A 191 16.12 -8.78 -5.15
N VAL A 192 16.50 -7.88 -4.24
CA VAL A 192 15.70 -7.43 -3.10
C VAL A 192 15.27 -5.98 -3.20
N GLN A 193 15.51 -5.36 -4.35
CA GLN A 193 15.06 -4.01 -4.71
C GLN A 193 15.39 -2.95 -3.62
N PHE A 194 16.62 -3.00 -3.09
CA PHE A 194 17.10 -1.97 -2.19
C PHE A 194 17.38 -0.67 -2.94
N ILE A 195 16.97 0.45 -2.37
CA ILE A 195 17.48 1.76 -2.80
C ILE A 195 18.90 1.96 -2.27
N PRO A 196 19.74 2.78 -2.91
CA PRO A 196 21.16 2.94 -2.54
C PRO A 196 21.41 3.28 -1.07
N THR A 197 20.59 4.12 -0.45
CA THR A 197 20.74 4.42 1.00
C THR A 197 20.40 3.23 1.88
N SER A 198 19.39 2.42 1.52
CA SER A 198 19.08 1.18 2.24
C SER A 198 20.18 0.14 2.09
N PHE A 199 20.75 0.03 0.87
CA PHE A 199 21.89 -0.84 0.63
C PHE A 199 23.08 -0.47 1.54
N ASN A 200 23.49 0.80 1.54
CA ASN A 200 24.61 1.25 2.36
C ASN A 200 24.40 1.00 3.87
N ALA A 201 23.16 1.08 4.34
CA ALA A 201 22.84 0.89 5.74
C ALA A 201 22.63 -0.57 6.15
N LEU A 202 22.19 -1.45 5.24
CA LEU A 202 21.60 -2.73 5.61
C LEU A 202 22.09 -3.93 4.78
N ALA A 203 22.74 -3.71 3.62
CA ALA A 203 23.32 -4.80 2.85
C ALA A 203 24.50 -5.43 3.60
N VAL A 204 24.61 -6.74 3.50
CA VAL A 204 25.63 -7.53 4.17
C VAL A 204 26.36 -8.43 3.17
N ASP A 205 27.66 -8.60 3.39
CA ASP A 205 28.48 -9.63 2.77
C ASP A 205 28.32 -10.90 3.63
N PHE A 206 27.50 -11.82 3.22
CA PHE A 206 27.19 -13.03 4.00
C PHE A 206 27.99 -14.24 3.55
N ASN A 207 28.52 -14.22 2.32
CA ASN A 207 29.41 -15.25 1.81
C ASN A 207 30.90 -14.98 2.19
N GLY A 208 31.22 -13.73 2.58
CA GLY A 208 32.56 -13.37 3.05
C GLY A 208 33.58 -13.11 1.93
N ASP A 209 33.11 -12.75 0.72
CA ASP A 209 33.97 -12.49 -0.44
C ASP A 209 34.50 -11.05 -0.53
N GLY A 210 34.12 -10.19 0.42
CA GLY A 210 34.49 -8.78 0.49
C GLY A 210 33.55 -7.84 -0.28
N ARG A 211 32.42 -8.31 -0.80
CA ARG A 211 31.42 -7.54 -1.53
C ARG A 211 30.03 -7.80 -0.98
N ARG A 212 29.14 -6.84 -1.12
CA ARG A 212 27.72 -6.99 -0.77
C ARG A 212 26.91 -7.13 -2.05
N ASP A 213 26.99 -8.30 -2.70
CA ASP A 213 26.42 -8.50 -4.03
C ASP A 213 24.93 -8.89 -3.97
N ILE A 214 24.07 -7.99 -4.43
CA ILE A 214 22.63 -8.25 -4.52
C ILE A 214 22.13 -8.44 -5.97
N TRP A 215 23.05 -8.55 -6.96
CA TRP A 215 22.72 -8.59 -8.39
C TRP A 215 23.08 -9.91 -9.07
N SER A 216 24.06 -10.65 -8.56
CA SER A 216 24.55 -11.88 -9.18
C SER A 216 23.56 -13.03 -9.09
N GLU A 217 23.81 -14.11 -9.82
CA GLU A 217 23.00 -15.33 -9.78
C GLU A 217 23.01 -16.04 -8.42
N ASP A 218 24.06 -15.84 -7.61
CA ASP A 218 24.08 -16.27 -6.21
C ASP A 218 23.32 -15.29 -5.34
N PRO A 219 22.14 -15.67 -4.79
CA PRO A 219 21.31 -14.78 -4.01
C PRO A 219 21.76 -14.64 -2.54
N THR A 220 22.93 -15.15 -2.15
CA THR A 220 23.36 -15.27 -0.76
C THR A 220 23.27 -13.94 -0.03
N ASP A 221 23.96 -12.92 -0.54
CA ASP A 221 23.97 -11.60 0.11
C ASP A 221 22.64 -10.87 0.01
N ALA A 222 21.95 -11.05 -1.11
CA ALA A 222 20.63 -10.46 -1.30
C ALA A 222 19.63 -10.95 -0.25
N LEU A 223 19.56 -12.27 -0.03
CA LEU A 223 18.62 -12.86 0.94
C LEU A 223 19.02 -12.54 2.38
N ALA A 224 20.32 -12.58 2.68
CA ALA A 224 20.84 -12.18 3.98
C ALA A 224 20.60 -10.69 4.27
N SER A 225 20.77 -9.83 3.26
CA SER A 225 20.48 -8.39 3.37
C SER A 225 18.98 -8.11 3.62
N ALA A 226 18.08 -8.83 2.97
CA ALA A 226 16.64 -8.73 3.24
C ALA A 226 16.31 -9.17 4.68
N ALA A 227 16.91 -10.26 5.16
CA ALA A 227 16.74 -10.72 6.54
C ALA A 227 17.31 -9.70 7.55
N ASN A 228 18.50 -9.15 7.28
CA ASN A 228 19.10 -8.09 8.10
C ASN A 228 18.21 -6.84 8.17
N TYR A 229 17.62 -6.44 7.02
CA TYR A 229 16.65 -5.34 6.99
C TYR A 229 15.49 -5.59 7.95
N LEU A 230 14.87 -6.77 7.91
CA LEU A 230 13.73 -7.11 8.77
C LEU A 230 14.15 -7.18 10.25
N LYS A 231 15.32 -7.80 10.56
CA LYS A 231 15.88 -7.84 11.92
C LYS A 231 16.10 -6.43 12.48
N LYS A 232 16.80 -5.56 11.74
CA LYS A 232 17.05 -4.17 12.13
C LYS A 232 15.78 -3.34 12.22
N SER A 233 14.75 -3.72 11.48
CA SER A 233 13.40 -3.14 11.54
C SER A 233 12.59 -3.62 12.74
N GLY A 234 13.09 -4.56 13.54
CA GLY A 234 12.46 -5.06 14.76
C GLY A 234 11.64 -6.32 14.57
N TRP A 235 12.02 -7.22 13.65
CA TRP A 235 11.38 -8.52 13.48
C TRP A 235 11.34 -9.31 14.79
N ARG A 236 10.23 -9.94 15.08
CA ARG A 236 10.04 -10.83 16.23
C ARG A 236 9.92 -12.27 15.75
N THR A 237 10.89 -13.08 16.11
CA THR A 237 10.95 -14.49 15.74
C THR A 237 9.73 -15.24 16.26
N GLY A 238 9.20 -16.17 15.47
CA GLY A 238 8.05 -17.01 15.83
C GLY A 238 6.67 -16.29 15.82
N GLN A 239 6.62 -14.97 15.56
CA GLN A 239 5.36 -14.26 15.49
C GLN A 239 4.86 -14.13 14.04
N PRO A 240 3.56 -14.38 13.78
CA PRO A 240 2.98 -14.16 12.46
C PRO A 240 2.91 -12.67 12.13
N ALA A 241 2.83 -12.34 10.84
CA ALA A 241 2.56 -10.97 10.42
C ALA A 241 1.06 -10.65 10.52
N PHE A 242 0.20 -11.57 10.09
CA PHE A 242 -1.26 -11.40 10.15
C PHE A 242 -1.98 -12.75 10.22
N LEU A 243 -3.26 -12.70 10.61
CA LEU A 243 -4.22 -13.79 10.51
C LEU A 243 -5.54 -13.29 9.92
N PRO A 244 -6.22 -14.04 9.03
CA PRO A 244 -7.60 -13.77 8.68
C PRO A 244 -8.50 -14.00 9.92
N VAL A 245 -9.43 -13.07 10.15
CA VAL A 245 -10.35 -13.15 11.31
C VAL A 245 -11.79 -12.93 10.90
N ARG A 246 -12.73 -13.41 11.73
CA ARG A 246 -14.14 -13.06 11.67
C ARG A 246 -14.40 -11.92 12.63
N VAL A 247 -15.14 -10.93 12.18
CA VAL A 247 -15.53 -9.77 12.99
C VAL A 247 -17.06 -9.71 13.05
N PRO A 248 -17.67 -9.71 14.24
CA PRO A 248 -19.12 -9.55 14.37
C PRO A 248 -19.58 -8.19 13.84
N ARG A 249 -20.85 -8.12 13.40
CA ARG A 249 -21.46 -6.87 12.95
C ARG A 249 -21.61 -5.82 14.08
N SER A 250 -21.56 -6.24 15.32
CA SER A 250 -21.60 -5.36 16.49
C SER A 250 -20.33 -4.54 16.68
N VAL A 251 -19.22 -4.92 16.07
CA VAL A 251 -17.97 -4.14 16.10
C VAL A 251 -18.07 -3.00 15.11
N ASP A 252 -17.94 -1.75 15.62
CA ASP A 252 -17.92 -0.56 14.75
C ASP A 252 -16.77 -0.65 13.74
N ALA A 253 -17.09 -0.51 12.46
CA ALA A 253 -16.11 -0.50 11.37
C ALA A 253 -15.03 0.60 11.55
N TYR A 254 -15.34 1.66 12.31
CA TYR A 254 -14.40 2.70 12.69
C TYR A 254 -13.25 2.16 13.56
N GLU A 255 -13.47 1.12 14.36
CA GLU A 255 -12.44 0.49 15.18
C GLU A 255 -11.46 -0.36 14.34
N LEU A 256 -11.88 -0.79 13.14
CA LEU A 256 -11.13 -1.69 12.27
C LEU A 256 -10.08 -0.94 11.44
N ARG A 257 -9.08 -0.38 12.13
CA ARG A 257 -8.00 0.40 11.53
C ARG A 257 -6.66 0.13 12.21
N ARG A 258 -5.58 0.29 11.47
CA ARG A 258 -4.22 -0.03 11.92
C ARG A 258 -3.76 0.76 13.15
N SER A 259 -4.28 1.95 13.38
CA SER A 259 -3.95 2.77 14.56
C SER A 259 -4.62 2.28 15.83
N ASN A 260 -5.70 1.50 15.73
CA ASN A 260 -6.40 0.93 16.87
C ASN A 260 -5.81 -0.44 17.21
N LYS A 261 -4.93 -0.48 18.18
CA LYS A 261 -4.28 -1.70 18.65
C LYS A 261 -4.82 -2.07 20.02
N LEU A 262 -5.39 -3.26 20.11
CA LEU A 262 -5.93 -3.84 21.33
C LEU A 262 -5.21 -5.17 21.62
N SER A 263 -5.30 -5.65 22.84
CA SER A 263 -4.84 -6.98 23.23
C SER A 263 -5.71 -8.07 22.58
N ALA A 264 -5.21 -9.29 22.56
CA ALA A 264 -6.01 -10.45 22.12
C ALA A 264 -7.27 -10.63 22.97
N ALA A 265 -7.18 -10.42 24.29
CA ALA A 265 -8.31 -10.50 25.21
C ALA A 265 -9.40 -9.48 24.87
N GLU A 266 -9.03 -8.23 24.58
CA GLU A 266 -9.99 -7.17 24.21
C GLU A 266 -10.66 -7.46 22.86
N TRP A 267 -9.94 -8.01 21.88
CA TRP A 267 -10.54 -8.43 20.61
C TRP A 267 -11.48 -9.63 20.79
N ASN A 268 -11.07 -10.63 21.60
CA ASN A 268 -11.92 -11.78 21.93
C ASN A 268 -13.20 -11.35 22.66
N ALA A 269 -13.12 -10.40 23.60
CA ALA A 269 -14.28 -9.84 24.30
C ALA A 269 -15.27 -9.12 23.35
N ARG A 270 -14.77 -8.60 22.22
CA ARG A 270 -15.60 -8.03 21.14
C ARG A 270 -16.15 -9.09 20.18
N GLY A 271 -15.87 -10.37 20.43
CA GLY A 271 -16.32 -11.49 19.61
C GLY A 271 -15.50 -11.68 18.32
N VAL A 272 -14.33 -11.05 18.19
CA VAL A 272 -13.43 -11.33 17.07
C VAL A 272 -12.80 -12.71 17.25
N THR A 273 -12.87 -13.54 16.22
CA THR A 273 -12.38 -14.93 16.24
C THR A 273 -11.51 -15.22 15.02
N THR A 274 -10.74 -16.29 15.08
CA THR A 274 -10.11 -16.90 13.91
C THR A 274 -11.18 -17.41 12.92
N GLN A 275 -10.77 -17.78 11.70
CA GLN A 275 -11.71 -18.25 10.67
C GLN A 275 -12.46 -19.52 11.05
N ASP A 276 -11.88 -20.36 11.92
CA ASP A 276 -12.48 -21.58 12.46
C ASP A 276 -13.27 -21.36 13.78
N GLY A 277 -13.44 -20.09 14.20
CA GLY A 277 -14.26 -19.72 15.35
C GLY A 277 -13.55 -19.78 16.71
N ARG A 278 -12.25 -20.08 16.75
CA ARG A 278 -11.46 -20.08 17.99
C ARG A 278 -11.10 -18.66 18.41
N PRO A 279 -10.80 -18.43 19.70
CA PRO A 279 -10.23 -17.17 20.16
C PRO A 279 -8.97 -16.81 19.37
N VAL A 280 -8.76 -15.52 19.12
CA VAL A 280 -7.54 -15.04 18.47
C VAL A 280 -6.34 -15.23 19.40
N PRO A 281 -5.18 -15.68 18.87
CA PRO A 281 -3.99 -15.91 19.66
C PRO A 281 -3.35 -14.59 20.11
N ASP A 282 -2.66 -14.63 21.26
CA ASP A 282 -1.94 -13.47 21.79
C ASP A 282 -0.48 -13.45 21.30
N PHE A 283 -0.17 -12.49 20.45
CA PHE A 283 1.19 -12.10 20.03
C PHE A 283 1.49 -10.64 20.39
N GLY A 284 0.82 -10.11 21.43
CA GLY A 284 0.86 -8.72 21.85
C GLY A 284 -0.16 -7.85 21.10
N PRO A 285 -0.12 -6.53 21.32
CA PRO A 285 -1.10 -5.61 20.77
C PRO A 285 -1.24 -5.72 19.25
N ALA A 286 -2.45 -5.98 18.78
CA ALA A 286 -2.80 -6.22 17.39
C ALA A 286 -3.91 -5.28 16.91
N ALA A 287 -3.92 -4.97 15.62
CA ALA A 287 -4.99 -4.20 15.01
C ALA A 287 -5.75 -5.07 14.00
N VAL A 288 -7.07 -4.96 13.99
CA VAL A 288 -7.87 -5.54 12.91
C VAL A 288 -8.04 -4.51 11.79
N ILE A 289 -7.79 -4.93 10.56
CA ILE A 289 -7.95 -4.09 9.36
C ILE A 289 -8.90 -4.72 8.37
N ILE A 290 -9.60 -3.88 7.61
CA ILE A 290 -10.55 -4.25 6.55
C ILE A 290 -10.10 -3.56 5.23
N PRO A 291 -9.11 -4.11 4.53
CA PRO A 291 -8.46 -3.41 3.42
C PRO A 291 -9.35 -3.21 2.19
N ALA A 292 -10.48 -3.89 2.12
CA ALA A 292 -11.51 -3.72 1.09
C ALA A 292 -12.86 -3.26 1.68
N GLY A 293 -12.82 -2.54 2.80
CA GLY A 293 -14.00 -2.04 3.49
C GLY A 293 -14.76 -3.12 4.26
N SER A 294 -15.88 -2.73 4.88
CA SER A 294 -16.73 -3.58 5.75
C SER A 294 -17.39 -4.76 5.04
N ARG A 295 -17.45 -4.74 3.71
CA ARG A 295 -17.92 -5.84 2.86
C ARG A 295 -16.83 -6.85 2.51
N GLY A 296 -15.58 -6.52 2.78
CA GLY A 296 -14.42 -7.37 2.52
C GLY A 296 -13.95 -8.15 3.75
N PRO A 297 -12.88 -8.94 3.58
CA PRO A 297 -12.31 -9.71 4.67
C PRO A 297 -11.61 -8.82 5.69
N ALA A 298 -11.60 -9.30 6.94
CA ALA A 298 -10.86 -8.69 8.03
C ALA A 298 -9.58 -9.49 8.32
N PHE A 299 -8.52 -8.77 8.67
CA PHE A 299 -7.23 -9.34 9.03
C PHE A 299 -6.74 -8.74 10.36
N MET A 300 -6.44 -9.59 11.31
CA MET A 300 -5.69 -9.19 12.50
C MET A 300 -4.21 -9.07 12.12
N THR A 301 -3.62 -7.91 12.37
CA THR A 301 -2.22 -7.60 12.03
C THR A 301 -1.40 -7.42 13.28
N PHE A 302 -0.28 -8.12 13.35
CA PHE A 302 0.63 -8.13 14.50
C PHE A 302 1.85 -7.23 14.25
N HIS A 303 2.81 -7.27 15.17
CA HIS A 303 4.03 -6.46 15.10
C HIS A 303 4.78 -6.64 13.77
N ASN A 304 4.98 -7.89 13.35
CA ASN A 304 5.74 -8.22 12.13
C ASN A 304 5.10 -7.68 10.84
N PHE A 305 3.78 -7.50 10.82
CA PHE A 305 3.11 -6.80 9.71
C PHE A 305 3.62 -5.37 9.56
N GLY A 306 3.84 -4.69 10.68
CA GLY A 306 4.43 -3.35 10.71
C GLY A 306 5.89 -3.35 10.25
N VAL A 307 6.64 -4.41 10.55
CA VAL A 307 8.03 -4.58 10.10
C VAL A 307 8.09 -4.74 8.58
N ILE A 308 7.26 -5.60 7.99
CA ILE A 308 7.18 -5.75 6.53
C ILE A 308 6.79 -4.41 5.88
N LYS A 309 5.88 -3.64 6.51
CA LYS A 309 5.51 -2.30 6.00
C LYS A 309 6.64 -1.27 6.04
N LYS A 310 7.73 -1.47 6.78
CA LYS A 310 8.91 -0.61 6.69
C LYS A 310 9.67 -0.86 5.40
N TYR A 311 9.65 -2.09 4.89
CA TYR A 311 10.23 -2.44 3.60
C TYR A 311 9.46 -1.76 2.45
N ASN A 312 8.14 -1.94 2.43
CA ASN A 312 7.23 -1.23 1.52
C ASN A 312 5.93 -0.90 2.26
N ASN A 313 5.57 0.38 2.34
CA ASN A 313 4.46 0.85 3.18
C ASN A 313 3.05 0.53 2.63
N ALA A 314 2.90 -0.29 1.59
CA ALA A 314 1.59 -0.73 1.10
C ALA A 314 1.03 -1.89 1.93
N THR A 315 -0.24 -1.81 2.31
CA THR A 315 -0.95 -2.89 3.02
C THR A 315 -1.06 -4.15 2.15
N SER A 316 -1.30 -3.99 0.85
CA SER A 316 -1.33 -5.07 -0.13
C SER A 316 0.01 -5.80 -0.23
N TYR A 317 1.12 -5.06 -0.19
CA TYR A 317 2.46 -5.64 -0.18
C TYR A 317 2.70 -6.50 1.06
N ALA A 318 2.43 -5.97 2.24
CA ALA A 318 2.66 -6.71 3.48
C ALA A 318 1.80 -7.99 3.58
N LEU A 319 0.53 -7.93 3.11
CA LEU A 319 -0.31 -9.12 2.98
C LEU A 319 0.26 -10.08 1.93
N GLY A 320 0.73 -9.57 0.79
CA GLY A 320 1.30 -10.36 -0.30
C GLY A 320 2.56 -11.12 0.13
N VAL A 321 3.53 -10.42 0.74
CA VAL A 321 4.78 -11.03 1.26
C VAL A 321 4.48 -12.13 2.26
N ALA A 322 3.72 -11.83 3.30
CA ALA A 322 3.45 -12.80 4.36
C ALA A 322 2.59 -13.98 3.85
N HIS A 323 1.62 -13.71 2.96
CA HIS A 323 0.81 -14.79 2.38
C HIS A 323 1.61 -15.65 1.40
N LEU A 324 2.45 -15.04 0.54
CA LEU A 324 3.32 -15.81 -0.35
C LEU A 324 4.28 -16.69 0.45
N GLY A 325 4.92 -16.16 1.50
CA GLY A 325 5.76 -16.94 2.40
C GLY A 325 5.02 -18.13 3.00
N ASN A 326 3.82 -17.91 3.54
CA ASN A 326 2.96 -18.99 4.06
C ASN A 326 2.64 -20.05 3.00
N ARG A 327 2.31 -19.65 1.76
CA ARG A 327 2.02 -20.57 0.64
C ARG A 327 3.26 -21.39 0.23
N ILE A 328 4.44 -20.80 0.26
CA ILE A 328 5.72 -21.48 -0.01
C ILE A 328 5.97 -22.52 1.09
N ALA A 329 5.70 -22.18 2.35
CA ALA A 329 5.82 -23.09 3.49
C ALA A 329 4.81 -24.26 3.49
N GLY A 330 3.87 -24.30 2.57
CA GLY A 330 2.84 -25.34 2.47
C GLY A 330 1.47 -24.93 3.00
N GLY A 331 1.32 -23.71 3.49
CA GLY A 331 0.02 -23.20 3.94
C GLY A 331 -1.02 -23.09 2.83
N GLY A 332 -2.30 -23.04 3.23
CA GLY A 332 -3.44 -22.95 2.33
C GLY A 332 -3.66 -21.56 1.71
N PRO A 333 -4.58 -21.43 0.74
CA PRO A 333 -5.04 -20.16 0.24
C PRO A 333 -5.79 -19.35 1.31
N LEU A 334 -5.91 -18.05 1.12
CA LEU A 334 -6.83 -17.24 1.92
C LEU A 334 -8.27 -17.60 1.56
N ASN A 335 -8.99 -18.23 2.49
CA ASN A 335 -10.42 -18.52 2.32
C ASN A 335 -11.24 -17.31 2.76
N VAL A 336 -11.27 -16.28 1.89
CA VAL A 336 -11.93 -15.00 2.14
C VAL A 336 -12.71 -14.54 0.91
N SER A 337 -13.81 -13.82 1.15
CA SER A 337 -14.63 -13.24 0.08
C SER A 337 -14.29 -11.76 -0.10
N TRP A 338 -14.04 -11.35 -1.35
CA TRP A 338 -13.74 -9.98 -1.72
C TRP A 338 -14.96 -9.31 -2.38
N PRO A 339 -15.21 -8.01 -2.16
CA PRO A 339 -16.34 -7.28 -2.75
C PRO A 339 -16.01 -6.91 -4.21
N LYS A 340 -15.96 -7.91 -5.11
CA LYS A 340 -15.56 -7.74 -6.51
C LYS A 340 -16.52 -6.88 -7.33
N ASP A 341 -17.73 -6.68 -6.83
CA ASP A 341 -18.80 -5.82 -7.39
C ASP A 341 -18.62 -4.34 -7.03
N ASP A 342 -17.63 -3.98 -6.24
CA ASP A 342 -17.34 -2.60 -5.81
C ASP A 342 -15.86 -2.26 -6.06
N ARG A 343 -15.59 -1.66 -7.20
CA ARG A 343 -14.23 -1.35 -7.62
C ARG A 343 -13.61 -0.19 -6.81
N PRO A 344 -12.30 -0.19 -6.57
CA PRO A 344 -11.61 0.97 -6.05
C PRO A 344 -11.57 2.12 -7.07
N LEU A 345 -11.37 3.32 -6.56
CA LEU A 345 -11.31 4.54 -7.37
C LEU A 345 -9.97 4.72 -8.08
N GLY A 346 -10.02 5.22 -9.32
CA GLY A 346 -8.87 5.77 -10.02
C GLY A 346 -8.42 7.13 -9.42
N ARG A 347 -7.31 7.68 -9.93
CA ARG A 347 -6.73 8.92 -9.37
C ARG A 347 -7.68 10.12 -9.50
N THR A 348 -8.29 10.29 -10.68
CA THR A 348 -9.25 11.38 -10.92
C THR A 348 -10.46 11.25 -10.01
N GLU A 349 -11.02 10.06 -9.88
CA GLU A 349 -12.15 9.79 -9.00
C GLU A 349 -11.82 10.03 -7.53
N LYS A 350 -10.58 9.73 -7.09
CA LYS A 350 -10.11 10.06 -5.74
C LYS A 350 -10.04 11.55 -5.49
N LYS A 351 -9.62 12.34 -6.50
CA LYS A 351 -9.65 13.80 -6.43
C LYS A 351 -11.09 14.32 -6.35
N ASN A 352 -12.00 13.79 -7.17
CA ASN A 352 -13.39 14.15 -7.11
C ASN A 352 -14.00 13.84 -5.73
N LEU A 353 -13.70 12.66 -5.18
CA LEU A 353 -14.15 12.29 -3.84
C LEU A 353 -13.63 13.26 -2.76
N GLN A 354 -12.32 13.61 -2.81
CA GLN A 354 -11.72 14.57 -1.88
C GLN A 354 -12.40 15.95 -2.00
N ALA A 355 -12.52 16.47 -3.23
CA ALA A 355 -13.13 17.78 -3.48
C ALA A 355 -14.59 17.83 -2.98
N THR A 356 -15.41 16.82 -3.33
CA THR A 356 -16.82 16.77 -2.95
C THR A 356 -17.00 16.65 -1.43
N LEU A 357 -16.18 15.80 -0.76
CA LEU A 357 -16.22 15.68 0.70
C LEU A 357 -15.87 17.00 1.37
N THR A 358 -14.79 17.67 0.94
CA THR A 358 -14.37 18.97 1.49
C THR A 358 -15.46 20.04 1.28
N GLN A 359 -16.08 20.08 0.11
CA GLN A 359 -17.20 20.98 -0.20
C GLN A 359 -18.41 20.74 0.71
N MET A 360 -18.63 19.50 1.14
CA MET A 360 -19.70 19.12 2.09
C MET A 360 -19.30 19.33 3.57
N GLY A 361 -18.15 19.93 3.87
CA GLY A 361 -17.68 20.17 5.23
C GLY A 361 -16.86 19.01 5.85
N PHE A 362 -16.56 17.97 5.11
CA PHE A 362 -15.67 16.87 5.53
C PHE A 362 -14.27 17.11 4.97
N ASP A 363 -13.45 17.88 5.68
CA ASP A 363 -12.12 18.28 5.22
C ASP A 363 -11.20 17.09 4.97
N THR A 364 -10.61 17.04 3.78
CA THR A 364 -9.69 15.99 3.33
C THR A 364 -8.22 16.42 3.36
N ASN A 365 -7.95 17.68 3.80
CA ASN A 365 -6.63 18.29 3.84
C ASN A 365 -5.90 18.24 2.47
N GLY A 366 -6.64 18.59 1.41
CA GLY A 366 -6.15 18.69 0.04
C GLY A 366 -6.82 17.73 -0.96
N VAL A 367 -6.66 18.06 -2.25
CA VAL A 367 -7.27 17.36 -3.40
C VAL A 367 -6.16 16.88 -4.34
N ASP A 368 -5.37 15.91 -3.89
CA ASP A 368 -4.19 15.41 -4.61
C ASP A 368 -4.40 14.02 -5.25
N GLY A 369 -5.51 13.35 -4.91
CA GLY A 369 -5.82 11.98 -5.32
C GLY A 369 -5.07 10.93 -4.49
N ILE A 370 -4.46 11.32 -3.35
CA ILE A 370 -3.78 10.42 -2.41
C ILE A 370 -4.62 10.32 -1.14
N LEU A 371 -5.17 9.14 -0.88
CA LEU A 371 -6.04 8.92 0.27
C LEU A 371 -5.23 8.68 1.54
N GLY A 372 -4.74 9.76 2.12
CA GLY A 372 -4.03 9.79 3.40
C GLY A 372 -4.94 9.58 4.61
N PRO A 373 -4.41 9.75 5.84
CA PRO A 373 -5.19 9.65 7.07
C PRO A 373 -6.38 10.60 7.12
N ASP A 374 -6.20 11.86 6.67
CA ASP A 374 -7.23 12.91 6.71
C ASP A 374 -8.37 12.60 5.73
N SER A 375 -8.05 12.22 4.47
CA SER A 375 -9.06 11.77 3.51
C SER A 375 -9.86 10.57 4.03
N ARG A 376 -9.19 9.62 4.72
CA ARG A 376 -9.90 8.47 5.33
C ARG A 376 -10.76 8.87 6.52
N ALA A 377 -10.33 9.85 7.32
CA ALA A 377 -11.13 10.41 8.40
C ALA A 377 -12.37 11.12 7.86
N ALA A 378 -12.21 11.94 6.82
CA ALA A 378 -13.32 12.60 6.14
C ALA A 378 -14.36 11.61 5.61
N MET A 379 -13.91 10.53 4.93
CA MET A 379 -14.80 9.46 4.48
C MET A 379 -15.56 8.80 5.63
N ARG A 380 -14.87 8.48 6.75
CA ARG A 380 -15.53 7.87 7.91
C ARG A 380 -16.55 8.81 8.56
N ASN A 381 -16.23 10.09 8.66
CA ASN A 381 -17.16 11.09 9.20
C ASN A 381 -18.40 11.24 8.30
N PHE A 382 -18.21 11.28 6.99
CA PHE A 382 -19.32 11.23 6.03
C PHE A 382 -20.14 9.95 6.21
N GLN A 383 -19.52 8.78 6.23
CA GLN A 383 -20.20 7.51 6.41
C GLN A 383 -21.00 7.47 7.72
N ARG A 384 -20.44 7.95 8.83
CA ARG A 384 -21.16 8.08 10.11
C ARG A 384 -22.36 8.99 10.01
N SER A 385 -22.21 10.16 9.41
CA SER A 385 -23.33 11.10 9.25
C SER A 385 -24.48 10.52 8.41
N ARG A 386 -24.22 9.43 7.68
CA ARG A 386 -25.21 8.73 6.86
C ARG A 386 -25.67 7.39 7.46
N GLY A 387 -25.22 7.06 8.68
CA GLY A 387 -25.60 5.79 9.34
C GLY A 387 -25.11 4.54 8.61
N ILE A 388 -24.03 4.64 7.85
CA ILE A 388 -23.42 3.50 7.16
C ILE A 388 -22.07 3.14 7.79
N PRO A 389 -21.59 1.89 7.63
CA PRO A 389 -20.33 1.44 8.23
C PRO A 389 -19.18 2.40 7.92
N ALA A 390 -18.57 2.98 8.96
CA ALA A 390 -17.55 4.02 8.86
C ALA A 390 -16.15 3.41 8.63
N ASP A 391 -15.98 2.66 7.53
CA ASP A 391 -14.75 1.94 7.20
C ASP A 391 -13.67 2.79 6.52
N GLY A 392 -14.03 3.94 5.97
CA GLY A 392 -13.11 4.82 5.23
C GLY A 392 -12.58 4.20 3.95
N TYR A 393 -13.31 3.23 3.37
CA TYR A 393 -12.93 2.59 2.11
C TYR A 393 -13.44 3.41 0.91
N ALA A 394 -12.51 3.82 0.05
CA ALA A 394 -12.81 4.61 -1.15
C ALA A 394 -13.17 3.68 -2.30
N SER A 395 -14.44 3.49 -2.55
CA SER A 395 -14.96 2.68 -3.66
C SER A 395 -15.85 3.50 -4.61
N ALA A 396 -16.15 2.92 -5.77
CA ALA A 396 -17.06 3.53 -6.71
C ALA A 396 -18.45 3.76 -6.10
N LYS A 397 -18.93 2.82 -5.27
CA LYS A 397 -20.22 2.96 -4.56
C LYS A 397 -20.19 4.08 -3.53
N LEU A 398 -19.07 4.30 -2.83
CA LEU A 398 -18.94 5.42 -1.91
C LEU A 398 -18.92 6.75 -2.66
N LEU A 399 -18.16 6.84 -3.77
CA LEU A 399 -18.11 8.06 -4.59
C LEU A 399 -19.51 8.44 -5.09
N GLU A 400 -20.22 7.50 -5.72
CA GLU A 400 -21.59 7.71 -6.19
C GLU A 400 -22.50 8.24 -5.07
N ARG A 401 -22.39 7.66 -3.88
CA ARG A 401 -23.18 8.07 -2.73
C ARG A 401 -22.81 9.48 -2.24
N VAL A 402 -21.53 9.83 -2.24
CA VAL A 402 -21.08 11.19 -1.88
C VAL A 402 -21.56 12.21 -2.91
N GLU A 403 -21.51 11.88 -4.21
CA GLU A 403 -22.00 12.75 -5.28
C GLU A 403 -23.52 12.95 -5.21
N LEU A 404 -24.29 11.89 -4.96
CA LEU A 404 -25.75 11.99 -4.75
C LEU A 404 -26.09 12.82 -3.51
N ALA A 405 -25.34 12.66 -2.43
CA ALA A 405 -25.52 13.44 -1.21
C ALA A 405 -25.23 14.94 -1.43
N ALA A 406 -24.18 15.27 -2.17
CA ALA A 406 -23.85 16.66 -2.52
C ALA A 406 -24.93 17.33 -3.38
N GLN A 407 -25.64 16.54 -4.18
CA GLN A 407 -26.76 17.00 -5.01
C GLN A 407 -28.11 17.02 -4.26
N GLY A 408 -28.14 16.63 -2.97
CA GLY A 408 -29.38 16.45 -2.21
C GLY A 408 -30.27 15.30 -2.69
N ARG A 409 -29.72 14.37 -3.49
CA ARG A 409 -30.43 13.26 -4.15
C ARG A 409 -30.15 11.89 -3.49
N GLU A 410 -29.45 11.88 -2.36
CA GLU A 410 -29.13 10.63 -1.68
C GLU A 410 -30.39 9.97 -1.12
N THR A 411 -30.65 8.73 -1.50
CA THR A 411 -31.66 7.88 -0.87
C THR A 411 -31.02 7.11 0.29
N LEU A 412 -31.66 7.14 1.45
CA LEU A 412 -31.19 6.38 2.61
C LEU A 412 -31.33 4.87 2.38
N GLY A 413 -30.30 4.12 2.71
CA GLY A 413 -30.35 2.66 2.72
C GLY A 413 -31.22 2.11 3.85
N ARG A 414 -31.61 0.82 3.76
CA ARG A 414 -32.48 0.16 4.75
C ARG A 414 -31.98 0.30 6.19
N ASP A 415 -30.69 0.22 6.44
CA ASP A 415 -30.15 0.33 7.80
C ASP A 415 -30.32 1.75 8.37
N SER A 416 -30.17 2.78 7.54
CA SER A 416 -30.42 4.16 7.94
C SER A 416 -31.92 4.42 8.19
N VAL A 417 -32.79 3.85 7.36
CA VAL A 417 -34.26 3.93 7.57
C VAL A 417 -34.65 3.18 8.85
N ARG A 418 -34.06 2.02 9.12
CA ARG A 418 -34.26 1.27 10.37
C ARG A 418 -33.87 2.09 11.58
N LEU A 419 -32.71 2.78 11.50
CA LEU A 419 -32.26 3.65 12.58
C LEU A 419 -33.21 4.84 12.80
N ILE A 420 -33.71 5.46 11.73
CA ILE A 420 -34.75 6.49 11.83
C ILE A 420 -36.00 5.94 12.53
N GLN A 421 -36.50 4.78 12.13
CA GLN A 421 -37.64 4.13 12.77
C GLN A 421 -37.41 3.90 14.27
N GLN A 422 -36.22 3.39 14.65
CA GLN A 422 -35.85 3.18 16.05
C GLN A 422 -35.85 4.49 16.83
N ARG A 423 -35.18 5.54 16.30
CA ARG A 423 -35.06 6.84 16.97
C ARG A 423 -36.40 7.56 17.08
N LEU A 424 -37.27 7.43 16.09
CA LEU A 424 -38.64 7.97 16.16
C LEU A 424 -39.46 7.25 17.24
N ASN A 425 -39.38 5.91 17.30
CA ASN A 425 -40.08 5.12 18.32
C ASN A 425 -39.59 5.47 19.74
N GLU A 426 -38.25 5.61 19.94
CA GLU A 426 -37.65 6.06 21.20
C GLU A 426 -38.17 7.44 21.66
N ARG A 427 -38.57 8.30 20.70
CA ARG A 427 -39.15 9.63 20.96
C ARG A 427 -40.68 9.66 21.00
N GLY A 428 -41.33 8.49 20.96
CA GLY A 428 -42.79 8.37 21.04
C GLY A 428 -43.51 8.54 19.72
N TYR A 429 -42.80 8.69 18.60
CA TYR A 429 -43.44 8.70 17.27
C TYR A 429 -43.55 7.24 16.78
N ASN A 430 -44.77 6.78 16.54
CA ASN A 430 -45.02 5.41 16.12
C ASN A 430 -44.62 5.20 14.65
N ALA A 431 -43.36 4.88 14.43
CA ALA A 431 -42.78 4.62 13.09
C ALA A 431 -42.96 3.16 12.60
N GLY A 432 -43.61 2.30 13.41
CA GLY A 432 -43.78 0.89 13.13
C GLY A 432 -42.56 0.05 13.53
N VAL A 433 -42.55 -1.19 13.04
CA VAL A 433 -41.39 -2.11 13.26
C VAL A 433 -40.17 -1.56 12.52
N PRO A 434 -38.98 -1.50 13.18
CA PRO A 434 -37.77 -1.05 12.53
C PRO A 434 -37.23 -2.09 11.53
N ASP A 435 -37.87 -2.19 10.37
CA ASP A 435 -37.55 -3.12 9.28
C ASP A 435 -36.66 -2.50 8.19
N GLY A 436 -36.47 -1.15 8.24
CA GLY A 436 -35.72 -0.40 7.26
C GLY A 436 -36.50 -0.10 5.97
N ILE A 437 -37.85 -0.21 6.01
CA ILE A 437 -38.74 0.13 4.90
C ILE A 437 -39.58 1.36 5.29
N ALA A 438 -39.43 2.46 4.56
CA ALA A 438 -40.24 3.65 4.81
C ALA A 438 -41.69 3.48 4.26
N GLY A 439 -42.47 2.66 4.96
CA GLY A 439 -43.87 2.45 4.68
C GLY A 439 -44.76 3.66 5.10
N PRO A 440 -46.08 3.61 4.90
CA PRO A 440 -46.98 4.70 5.25
C PRO A 440 -46.88 5.14 6.72
N GLN A 441 -46.80 4.20 7.64
CA GLN A 441 -46.68 4.44 9.08
C GLN A 441 -45.37 5.17 9.43
N THR A 442 -44.24 4.71 8.87
CA THR A 442 -42.96 5.36 9.03
C THR A 442 -42.97 6.79 8.49
N ARG A 443 -43.56 7.01 7.31
CA ARG A 443 -43.68 8.35 6.69
C ARG A 443 -44.54 9.29 7.53
N SER A 444 -45.65 8.81 8.09
CA SER A 444 -46.49 9.60 9.01
C SER A 444 -45.74 10.00 10.27
N ALA A 445 -44.97 9.09 10.87
CA ALA A 445 -44.12 9.38 12.02
C ALA A 445 -43.04 10.41 11.71
N ILE A 446 -42.39 10.29 10.53
CA ILE A 446 -41.43 11.27 10.06
C ILE A 446 -42.06 12.65 9.92
N ALA A 447 -43.21 12.76 9.25
CA ALA A 447 -43.92 14.02 9.05
C ALA A 447 -44.32 14.66 10.39
N ALA A 448 -44.76 13.86 11.35
CA ALA A 448 -45.12 14.34 12.70
C ALA A 448 -43.88 14.90 13.43
N PHE A 449 -42.75 14.20 13.39
CA PHE A 449 -41.49 14.67 13.97
C PHE A 449 -40.99 15.94 13.27
N GLN A 450 -41.00 15.97 11.94
CA GLN A 450 -40.60 17.14 11.15
C GLN A 450 -41.40 18.37 11.53
N ASN A 451 -42.74 18.23 11.61
CA ASN A 451 -43.63 19.31 12.03
C ASN A 451 -43.32 19.80 13.46
N ALA A 452 -43.11 18.86 14.40
CA ALA A 452 -42.80 19.22 15.77
C ALA A 452 -41.41 19.89 15.92
N SER A 453 -40.49 19.61 15.01
CA SER A 453 -39.12 20.14 14.99
C SER A 453 -38.91 21.34 14.07
N GLY A 454 -39.99 21.88 13.46
CA GLY A 454 -39.94 23.06 12.59
C GLY A 454 -39.37 22.80 11.19
N PHE A 455 -39.31 21.54 10.75
CA PHE A 455 -38.95 21.18 9.37
C PHE A 455 -40.21 21.12 8.47
N ALA A 456 -40.00 21.22 7.16
CA ALA A 456 -41.06 20.94 6.22
C ALA A 456 -41.49 19.47 6.31
N PRO A 457 -42.80 19.18 6.57
CA PRO A 457 -43.30 17.83 6.86
C PRO A 457 -43.49 17.01 5.59
N ASP A 458 -42.43 16.67 4.87
CA ASP A 458 -42.46 15.87 3.63
C ASP A 458 -42.62 14.36 3.87
N GLY A 459 -42.44 13.90 5.11
CA GLY A 459 -42.57 12.50 5.49
C GLY A 459 -41.49 11.59 4.87
N GLN A 460 -40.44 12.17 4.27
CA GLN A 460 -39.41 11.39 3.60
C GLN A 460 -38.20 11.16 4.54
N PRO A 461 -37.68 9.92 4.58
CA PRO A 461 -36.43 9.67 5.26
C PRO A 461 -35.30 10.40 4.53
N SER A 462 -34.58 11.24 5.25
CA SER A 462 -33.45 12.01 4.71
C SER A 462 -32.25 11.98 5.65
N PRO A 463 -31.04 12.23 5.12
CA PRO A 463 -29.85 12.37 5.96
C PRO A 463 -29.99 13.49 7.01
N ALA A 464 -30.63 14.61 6.66
CA ALA A 464 -30.89 15.72 7.59
C ALA A 464 -31.81 15.29 8.74
N LEU A 465 -32.86 14.52 8.44
CA LEU A 465 -33.73 13.92 9.44
C LEU A 465 -32.95 12.98 10.37
N LEU A 466 -32.10 12.10 9.82
CA LEU A 466 -31.30 11.20 10.62
C LEU A 466 -30.36 11.96 11.55
N GLN A 467 -29.78 13.05 11.09
CA GLN A 467 -28.92 13.91 11.88
C GLN A 467 -29.69 14.62 13.01
N SER A 468 -30.92 15.07 12.76
CA SER A 468 -31.76 15.72 13.77
C SER A 468 -32.32 14.75 14.82
N LEU A 469 -32.28 13.45 14.54
CA LEU A 469 -32.66 12.39 15.46
C LEU A 469 -31.49 11.85 16.30
N ASN A 470 -30.28 12.31 16.12
CA ASN A 470 -29.12 11.99 16.98
C ASN A 470 -29.01 13.00 18.10
#